data_0ac74bafa90f432ad843989a0a6d0689
#
_entry.id   0ac74bafa90f432ad843989a0a6d0689
#
_cell.length_a   1.000
_cell.length_b   1.000
_cell.length_c   1.000
_cell.angle_alpha   90.00
_cell.angle_beta   90.00
_cell.angle_gamma   90.00
#
_symmetry.space_group_name_H-M   'P 1'
#
loop_
_entity.id
_entity.type
_entity.pdbx_description
1 polymer ?
#
loop_
_entity_poly.entity_id
_entity_poly.type
_entity_poly.pdbx_seq_one_letter_code
_entity_poly.pdbx_strand_id
1 'polypeptide(L)'
;MMRNRILITGASSGLGEEMARRFAARGRDLALCARRGPRLEALRDELRSAHPGVTVAIRELDVNDHEAVVRVFGELRDELGGLDRVIVNAGLGKGARIGTGRADANLATARTNFVGALSQCEAALQIFREQNFGHLVLVSSISADRGLPGPKAAYSASKAGVSALGEALTAELVKSPIAVTTLLPGYIATEMSGKAGDSDSMTASLDEGVTAMG
;
A
#
# COMPACT_ATOMS: atom_id res chain seq x y z
N MET A 1 10.41 -17.04 -10.42
CA MET A 1 10.63 -17.21 -8.97
C MET A 1 9.31 -16.91 -8.26
N MET A 2 8.84 -17.78 -7.37
CA MET A 2 7.60 -17.49 -6.62
C MET A 2 7.89 -16.43 -5.56
N ARG A 3 7.05 -15.39 -5.52
CA ARG A 3 7.18 -14.26 -4.58
C ARG A 3 6.44 -14.62 -3.29
N ASN A 4 7.14 -15.24 -2.35
CA ASN A 4 6.54 -15.85 -1.16
C ASN A 4 6.45 -14.90 0.05
N ARG A 5 7.40 -13.95 0.20
CA ARG A 5 7.53 -13.06 1.34
C ARG A 5 7.08 -11.66 0.92
N ILE A 6 5.93 -11.23 1.44
CA ILE A 6 5.24 -10.04 0.97
C ILE A 6 5.06 -9.04 2.10
N LEU A 7 5.61 -7.83 1.95
CA LEU A 7 5.36 -6.72 2.85
C LEU A 7 4.19 -5.87 2.32
N ILE A 8 3.22 -5.57 3.19
CA ILE A 8 2.06 -4.74 2.87
C ILE A 8 1.95 -3.61 3.88
N THR A 9 1.98 -2.36 3.40
CA THR A 9 1.72 -1.20 4.25
C THR A 9 0.25 -0.81 4.20
N GLY A 10 -0.23 -0.16 5.28
CA GLY A 10 -1.66 0.15 5.41
C GLY A 10 -2.54 -1.09 5.57
N ALA A 11 -1.99 -2.18 6.12
CA ALA A 11 -2.65 -3.48 6.22
C ALA A 11 -3.77 -3.57 7.28
N SER A 12 -4.01 -2.50 8.06
CA SER A 12 -5.01 -2.53 9.15
C SER A 12 -6.46 -2.26 8.70
N SER A 13 -6.73 -2.10 7.40
CA SER A 13 -8.08 -1.93 6.84
C SER A 13 -8.08 -1.96 5.30
N GLY A 14 -9.27 -2.14 4.75
CA GLY A 14 -9.54 -1.96 3.31
C GLY A 14 -8.69 -2.86 2.42
N LEU A 15 -8.15 -2.31 1.33
CA LEU A 15 -7.37 -3.06 0.36
C LEU A 15 -6.18 -3.80 0.97
N GLY A 16 -5.43 -3.16 1.87
CA GLY A 16 -4.25 -3.76 2.49
C GLY A 16 -4.61 -4.97 3.35
N GLU A 17 -5.68 -4.91 4.11
CA GLU A 17 -6.19 -5.99 4.94
C GLU A 17 -6.70 -7.16 4.08
N GLU A 18 -7.48 -6.86 3.02
CA GLU A 18 -7.99 -7.89 2.11
C GLU A 18 -6.87 -8.56 1.30
N MET A 19 -5.87 -7.80 0.83
CA MET A 19 -4.69 -8.38 0.19
C MET A 19 -3.95 -9.33 1.14
N ALA A 20 -3.83 -8.97 2.43
CA ALA A 20 -3.20 -9.85 3.42
C ALA A 20 -3.94 -11.18 3.55
N ARG A 21 -5.30 -11.17 3.64
CA ARG A 21 -6.10 -12.40 3.67
C ARG A 21 -5.89 -13.28 2.45
N ARG A 22 -5.90 -12.70 1.27
CA ARG A 22 -5.75 -13.44 0.01
C ARG A 22 -4.36 -14.01 -0.19
N PHE A 23 -3.33 -13.28 0.21
CA PHE A 23 -1.96 -13.82 0.13
C PHE A 23 -1.73 -14.91 1.17
N ALA A 24 -2.25 -14.79 2.39
CA ALA A 24 -2.21 -15.85 3.38
C ALA A 24 -2.90 -17.13 2.88
N ALA A 25 -4.09 -17.01 2.28
CA ALA A 25 -4.82 -18.13 1.68
C ALA A 25 -4.05 -18.81 0.53
N ARG A 26 -3.09 -18.10 -0.10
CA ARG A 26 -2.18 -18.65 -1.11
C ARG A 26 -0.86 -19.17 -0.51
N GLY A 27 -0.76 -19.29 0.81
CA GLY A 27 0.43 -19.77 1.51
C GLY A 27 1.62 -18.82 1.45
N ARG A 28 1.39 -17.50 1.45
CA ARG A 28 2.46 -16.50 1.41
C ARG A 28 2.79 -16.00 2.81
N ASP A 29 4.08 -15.85 3.12
CA ASP A 29 4.54 -15.20 4.33
C ASP A 29 4.35 -13.68 4.24
N LEU A 30 3.88 -13.08 5.33
CA LEU A 30 3.43 -11.70 5.35
C LEU A 30 4.18 -10.87 6.39
N ALA A 31 4.57 -9.68 5.98
CA ALA A 31 5.02 -8.57 6.81
C ALA A 31 3.98 -7.45 6.71
N LEU A 32 3.25 -7.15 7.78
CA LEU A 32 2.14 -6.22 7.77
C LEU A 32 2.45 -4.98 8.59
N CYS A 33 2.31 -3.80 7.99
CA CYS A 33 2.56 -2.52 8.65
C CYS A 33 1.34 -1.61 8.61
N ALA A 34 1.07 -0.95 9.71
CA ALA A 34 0.09 0.16 9.80
C ALA A 34 0.27 0.90 11.13
N ARG A 35 -0.40 2.06 11.29
CA ARG A 35 -0.40 2.84 12.55
C ARG A 35 -1.27 2.24 13.66
N ARG A 36 -2.19 1.33 13.34
CA ARG A 36 -3.17 0.76 14.28
C ARG A 36 -2.73 -0.64 14.70
N GLY A 37 -1.85 -0.71 15.72
CA GLY A 37 -1.29 -1.95 16.27
C GLY A 37 -2.34 -2.99 16.63
N PRO A 38 -3.38 -2.67 17.44
CA PRO A 38 -4.40 -3.64 17.82
C PRO A 38 -5.14 -4.29 16.64
N ARG A 39 -5.34 -3.55 15.52
CA ARG A 39 -5.92 -4.13 14.31
C ARG A 39 -4.97 -5.06 13.57
N LEU A 40 -3.67 -4.76 13.58
CA LEU A 40 -2.65 -5.67 13.02
C LEU A 40 -2.55 -6.96 13.83
N GLU A 41 -2.62 -6.87 15.16
CA GLU A 41 -2.62 -8.04 16.05
C GLU A 41 -3.81 -8.94 15.78
N ALA A 42 -5.02 -8.36 15.72
CA ALA A 42 -6.23 -9.12 15.38
C ALA A 42 -6.14 -9.80 14.01
N LEU A 43 -5.65 -9.08 12.99
CA LEU A 43 -5.48 -9.63 11.65
C LEU A 43 -4.41 -10.75 11.64
N ARG A 44 -3.28 -10.55 12.30
CA ARG A 44 -2.25 -11.59 12.45
C ARG A 44 -2.83 -12.87 13.05
N ASP A 45 -3.58 -12.74 14.14
CA ASP A 45 -4.12 -13.89 14.87
C ASP A 45 -5.19 -14.62 14.05
N GLU A 46 -6.04 -13.88 13.34
CA GLU A 46 -6.98 -14.41 12.33
C GLU A 46 -6.23 -15.23 11.27
N LEU A 47 -5.21 -14.62 10.62
CA LEU A 47 -4.49 -15.24 9.53
C LEU A 47 -3.70 -16.48 9.97
N ARG A 48 -3.05 -16.45 11.14
CA ARG A 48 -2.34 -17.60 11.70
C ARG A 48 -3.27 -18.75 12.06
N SER A 49 -4.46 -18.44 12.55
CA SER A 49 -5.48 -19.44 12.86
C SER A 49 -6.03 -20.12 11.59
N ALA A 50 -6.32 -19.31 10.57
CA ALA A 50 -6.87 -19.82 9.30
C ALA A 50 -5.82 -20.53 8.43
N HIS A 51 -4.54 -20.15 8.54
CA HIS A 51 -3.43 -20.63 7.72
C HIS A 51 -2.19 -20.92 8.57
N PRO A 52 -2.15 -22.05 9.34
CA PRO A 52 -1.09 -22.33 10.32
C PRO A 52 0.32 -22.46 9.73
N GLY A 53 0.43 -22.67 8.40
CA GLY A 53 1.72 -22.76 7.71
C GLY A 53 2.31 -21.43 7.23
N VAL A 54 1.60 -20.30 7.50
CA VAL A 54 2.00 -18.97 7.03
C VAL A 54 2.64 -18.18 8.16
N THR A 55 3.80 -17.60 7.92
CA THR A 55 4.43 -16.64 8.83
C THR A 55 3.76 -15.27 8.66
N VAL A 56 3.31 -14.66 9.76
CA VAL A 56 2.75 -13.31 9.76
C VAL A 56 3.49 -12.45 10.79
N ALA A 57 4.38 -11.59 10.31
CA ALA A 57 5.08 -10.57 11.10
C ALA A 57 4.31 -9.25 11.04
N ILE A 58 4.29 -8.48 12.13
CA ILE A 58 3.60 -7.18 12.19
C ILE A 58 4.48 -6.11 12.81
N ARG A 59 4.37 -4.86 12.35
CA ARG A 59 4.98 -3.69 13.01
C ARG A 59 4.05 -2.48 12.91
N GLU A 60 3.96 -1.72 14.00
CA GLU A 60 3.41 -0.38 13.93
C GLU A 60 4.32 0.51 13.10
N LEU A 61 3.75 1.28 12.17
CA LEU A 61 4.50 2.17 11.30
C LEU A 61 3.64 3.35 10.85
N ASP A 62 4.12 4.56 11.05
CA ASP A 62 3.69 5.73 10.27
C ASP A 62 4.65 5.92 9.09
N VAL A 63 4.14 5.78 7.88
CA VAL A 63 4.93 5.94 6.64
C VAL A 63 5.42 7.36 6.39
N ASN A 64 5.00 8.33 7.21
CA ASN A 64 5.52 9.69 7.19
C ASN A 64 6.84 9.86 7.96
N ASP A 65 7.23 8.87 8.75
CA ASP A 65 8.51 8.80 9.44
C ASP A 65 9.48 7.95 8.63
N HIS A 66 10.35 8.61 7.86
CA HIS A 66 11.28 7.93 6.97
C HIS A 66 12.28 7.02 7.72
N GLU A 67 12.81 7.46 8.85
CA GLU A 67 13.76 6.66 9.65
C GLU A 67 13.08 5.38 10.17
N ALA A 68 11.83 5.51 10.65
CA ALA A 68 11.04 4.36 11.06
C ALA A 68 10.74 3.42 9.87
N VAL A 69 10.46 3.94 8.68
CA VAL A 69 10.24 3.12 7.47
C VAL A 69 11.46 2.27 7.16
N VAL A 70 12.65 2.88 7.10
CA VAL A 70 13.91 2.16 6.82
C VAL A 70 14.18 1.09 7.87
N ARG A 71 14.07 1.43 9.16
CA ARG A 71 14.28 0.49 10.27
C ARG A 71 13.28 -0.67 10.24
N VAL A 72 12.00 -0.38 10.15
CA VAL A 72 10.94 -1.40 10.19
C VAL A 72 10.99 -2.33 8.98
N PHE A 73 11.29 -1.83 7.78
CA PHE A 73 11.44 -2.68 6.60
C PHE A 73 12.64 -3.61 6.76
N GLY A 74 13.75 -3.13 7.34
CA GLY A 74 14.91 -3.95 7.67
C GLY A 74 14.58 -5.06 8.69
N GLU A 75 13.93 -4.72 9.80
CA GLU A 75 13.49 -5.68 10.82
C GLU A 75 12.60 -6.78 10.23
N LEU A 76 11.62 -6.41 9.39
CA LEU A 76 10.70 -7.36 8.77
C LEU A 76 11.37 -8.22 7.68
N ARG A 77 12.32 -7.65 6.93
CA ARG A 77 13.17 -8.42 6.02
C ARG A 77 13.92 -9.51 6.78
N ASP A 78 14.54 -9.15 7.90
CA ASP A 78 15.35 -10.07 8.69
C ASP A 78 14.49 -11.16 9.34
N GLU A 79 13.31 -10.81 9.85
CA GLU A 79 12.35 -11.76 10.44
C GLU A 79 11.83 -12.79 9.42
N LEU A 80 11.57 -12.38 8.16
CA LEU A 80 11.13 -13.28 7.10
C LEU A 80 12.28 -13.91 6.30
N GLY A 81 13.52 -13.55 6.56
CA GLY A 81 14.69 -13.99 5.80
C GLY A 81 14.76 -13.41 4.38
N GLY A 82 14.17 -12.24 4.16
CA GLY A 82 14.13 -11.49 2.90
C GLY A 82 12.74 -10.99 2.55
N LEU A 83 12.65 -10.15 1.51
CA LEU A 83 11.38 -9.64 0.97
C LEU A 83 11.34 -9.87 -0.54
N ASP A 84 10.33 -10.56 -1.03
CA ASP A 84 10.17 -10.83 -2.47
C ASP A 84 9.28 -9.77 -3.13
N ARG A 85 8.33 -9.21 -2.37
CA ARG A 85 7.41 -8.16 -2.83
C ARG A 85 7.15 -7.16 -1.72
N VAL A 86 7.14 -5.87 -2.07
CA VAL A 86 6.68 -4.79 -1.20
C VAL A 86 5.52 -4.09 -1.87
N ILE A 87 4.38 -3.99 -1.15
CA ILE A 87 3.17 -3.33 -1.61
C ILE A 87 3.01 -2.01 -0.85
N VAL A 88 3.32 -0.92 -1.55
CA VAL A 88 3.19 0.47 -1.08
C VAL A 88 1.72 0.86 -1.21
N ASN A 89 0.93 0.53 -0.18
CA ASN A 89 -0.52 0.69 -0.18
C ASN A 89 -1.00 1.75 0.82
N ALA A 90 -0.24 2.06 1.87
CA ALA A 90 -0.63 3.04 2.88
C ALA A 90 -1.04 4.38 2.25
N GLY A 91 -2.22 4.87 2.58
CA GLY A 91 -2.73 6.11 2.03
C GLY A 91 -3.87 6.73 2.84
N LEU A 92 -4.18 7.99 2.56
CA LEU A 92 -5.28 8.75 3.13
C LEU A 92 -6.22 9.24 2.02
N GLY A 93 -7.53 9.07 2.25
CA GLY A 93 -8.60 9.64 1.41
C GLY A 93 -9.17 10.97 1.94
N LYS A 94 -8.55 11.56 2.96
CA LYS A 94 -9.00 12.83 3.56
C LYS A 94 -8.65 13.99 2.63
N GLY A 95 -9.62 14.89 2.41
CA GLY A 95 -9.39 16.10 1.61
C GLY A 95 -10.41 17.15 1.96
N ALA A 96 -10.09 18.39 1.62
CA ALA A 96 -10.98 19.53 1.71
C ALA A 96 -10.88 20.36 0.43
N ARG A 97 -11.87 21.21 0.17
CA ARG A 97 -11.77 22.17 -0.94
C ARG A 97 -10.58 23.09 -0.68
N ILE A 98 -9.77 23.33 -1.70
CA ILE A 98 -8.62 24.21 -1.58
C ILE A 98 -9.08 25.64 -1.21
N GLY A 99 -8.38 26.28 -0.29
CA GLY A 99 -8.69 27.65 0.15
C GLY A 99 -9.82 27.77 1.19
N THR A 100 -10.33 26.66 1.74
CA THR A 100 -11.43 26.70 2.74
C THR A 100 -10.96 26.56 4.19
N GLY A 101 -9.70 26.85 4.49
CA GLY A 101 -9.15 26.81 5.84
C GLY A 101 -8.80 25.41 6.37
N ARG A 102 -8.89 24.36 5.54
CA ARG A 102 -8.56 22.97 5.90
C ARG A 102 -7.30 22.48 5.18
N ALA A 103 -6.26 23.32 5.17
CA ALA A 103 -4.96 22.93 4.60
C ALA A 103 -4.35 21.72 5.28
N ASP A 104 -4.60 21.53 6.58
CA ASP A 104 -4.19 20.38 7.37
C ASP A 104 -4.54 19.03 6.71
N ALA A 105 -5.80 18.88 6.30
CA ALA A 105 -6.29 17.67 5.67
C ALA A 105 -5.66 17.41 4.29
N ASN A 106 -5.49 18.45 3.48
CA ASN A 106 -4.89 18.36 2.15
C ASN A 106 -3.39 18.06 2.23
N LEU A 107 -2.67 18.75 3.12
CA LEU A 107 -1.23 18.52 3.33
C LEU A 107 -0.95 17.13 3.92
N ALA A 108 -1.77 16.66 4.88
CA ALA A 108 -1.65 15.32 5.40
C ALA A 108 -1.85 14.25 4.30
N THR A 109 -2.83 14.45 3.41
CA THR A 109 -3.07 13.55 2.28
C THR A 109 -1.89 13.55 1.30
N ALA A 110 -1.38 14.71 0.90
CA ALA A 110 -0.24 14.80 0.00
C ALA A 110 1.02 14.17 0.61
N ARG A 111 1.28 14.46 1.89
CA ARG A 111 2.43 13.92 2.62
C ARG A 111 2.37 12.40 2.73
N THR A 112 1.25 11.83 3.16
CA THR A 112 1.13 10.38 3.31
C THR A 112 1.13 9.65 1.96
N ASN A 113 0.35 10.15 0.97
CA ASN A 113 0.15 9.42 -0.27
C ASN A 113 1.34 9.52 -1.23
N PHE A 114 2.09 10.62 -1.23
CA PHE A 114 3.21 10.80 -2.14
C PHE A 114 4.56 10.74 -1.42
N VAL A 115 4.81 11.60 -0.44
CA VAL A 115 6.12 11.61 0.26
C VAL A 115 6.32 10.31 1.05
N GLY A 116 5.26 9.83 1.75
CA GLY A 116 5.29 8.54 2.43
C GLY A 116 5.44 7.36 1.48
N ALA A 117 4.86 7.41 0.27
CA ALA A 117 5.07 6.38 -0.74
C ALA A 117 6.52 6.39 -1.26
N LEU A 118 7.09 7.57 -1.55
CA LEU A 118 8.50 7.71 -1.94
C LEU A 118 9.44 7.14 -0.87
N SER A 119 9.20 7.47 0.41
CA SER A 119 9.97 6.92 1.54
C SER A 119 9.98 5.38 1.56
N GLN A 120 8.82 4.77 1.31
CA GLN A 120 8.70 3.31 1.24
C GLN A 120 9.40 2.72 0.00
N CYS A 121 9.36 3.41 -1.13
CA CYS A 121 10.08 2.99 -2.33
C CYS A 121 11.58 2.99 -2.10
N GLU A 122 12.14 4.03 -1.47
CA GLU A 122 13.56 4.11 -1.11
C GLU A 122 13.99 2.91 -0.26
N ALA A 123 13.27 2.64 0.85
CA ALA A 123 13.59 1.52 1.74
C ALA A 123 13.44 0.16 1.04
N ALA A 124 12.39 -0.03 0.25
CA ALA A 124 12.17 -1.28 -0.47
C ALA A 124 13.22 -1.53 -1.55
N LEU A 125 13.55 -0.51 -2.34
CA LEU A 125 14.55 -0.63 -3.40
C LEU A 125 15.96 -0.81 -2.86
N GLN A 126 16.30 -0.22 -1.71
CA GLN A 126 17.57 -0.50 -1.04
C GLN A 126 17.68 -2.00 -0.74
N ILE A 127 16.66 -2.61 -0.11
CA ILE A 127 16.63 -4.05 0.18
C ILE A 127 16.71 -4.88 -1.11
N PHE A 128 15.95 -4.53 -2.14
CA PHE A 128 15.92 -5.27 -3.39
C PHE A 128 17.23 -5.19 -4.17
N ARG A 129 17.94 -4.06 -4.10
CA ARG A 129 19.28 -3.93 -4.68
C ARG A 129 20.31 -4.81 -3.95
N GLU A 130 20.26 -4.86 -2.61
CA GLU A 130 21.10 -5.76 -1.81
C GLU A 130 20.81 -7.24 -2.12
N GLN A 131 19.55 -7.62 -2.27
CA GLN A 131 19.13 -8.98 -2.62
C GLN A 131 19.36 -9.35 -4.09
N ASN A 132 19.54 -8.36 -4.96
CA ASN A 132 19.57 -8.47 -6.42
C ASN A 132 18.28 -9.09 -7.01
N PHE A 133 17.16 -8.90 -6.38
CA PHE A 133 15.81 -9.22 -6.89
C PHE A 133 14.75 -8.54 -6.04
N GLY A 134 13.54 -8.39 -6.58
CA GLY A 134 12.39 -7.87 -5.85
C GLY A 134 11.24 -7.45 -6.76
N HIS A 135 10.10 -7.17 -6.15
CA HIS A 135 8.96 -6.63 -6.85
C HIS A 135 8.32 -5.50 -6.03
N LEU A 136 8.45 -4.29 -6.52
CA LEU A 136 7.80 -3.12 -5.96
C LEU A 136 6.41 -2.96 -6.58
N VAL A 137 5.38 -2.87 -5.75
CA VAL A 137 4.00 -2.62 -6.18
C VAL A 137 3.52 -1.32 -5.56
N LEU A 138 3.18 -0.33 -6.39
CA LEU A 138 2.61 0.94 -5.94
C LEU A 138 1.10 0.94 -6.14
N VAL A 139 0.34 1.28 -5.09
CA VAL A 139 -1.11 1.43 -5.18
C VAL A 139 -1.46 2.90 -5.41
N SER A 140 -1.73 3.24 -6.67
CA SER A 140 -2.22 4.54 -7.12
C SER A 140 -3.76 4.60 -7.08
N SER A 141 -4.41 5.12 -8.08
CA SER A 141 -5.88 5.20 -8.24
C SER A 141 -6.23 5.62 -9.66
N ILE A 142 -7.41 5.27 -10.15
CA ILE A 142 -7.96 5.85 -11.41
C ILE A 142 -8.08 7.37 -11.35
N SER A 143 -8.17 7.97 -10.15
CA SER A 143 -8.17 9.42 -9.96
C SER A 143 -6.83 10.09 -10.27
N ALA A 144 -5.79 9.30 -10.57
CA ALA A 144 -4.50 9.81 -11.04
C ALA A 144 -4.56 10.34 -12.48
N ASP A 145 -5.45 9.77 -13.31
CA ASP A 145 -5.55 10.11 -14.75
C ASP A 145 -6.21 11.48 -14.98
N ARG A 146 -7.10 11.90 -14.09
CA ARG A 146 -7.79 13.19 -14.15
C ARG A 146 -8.27 13.67 -12.79
N GLY A 147 -8.36 14.99 -12.63
CA GLY A 147 -8.96 15.59 -11.43
C GLY A 147 -10.45 15.21 -11.31
N LEU A 148 -10.83 14.81 -10.10
CA LEU A 148 -12.21 14.50 -9.77
C LEU A 148 -12.91 15.69 -9.09
N PRO A 149 -14.23 15.87 -9.28
CA PRO A 149 -14.98 16.93 -8.61
C PRO A 149 -15.01 16.73 -7.08
N GLY A 150 -15.31 17.82 -6.34
CA GLY A 150 -15.37 17.80 -4.88
C GLY A 150 -14.01 17.99 -4.20
N PRO A 151 -13.85 17.61 -2.92
CA PRO A 151 -12.64 17.82 -2.14
C PRO A 151 -11.54 16.78 -2.47
N LYS A 152 -11.26 16.53 -3.75
CA LYS A 152 -10.38 15.47 -4.25
C LYS A 152 -9.05 15.98 -4.81
N ALA A 153 -8.83 17.30 -4.91
CA ALA A 153 -7.66 17.85 -5.59
C ALA A 153 -6.33 17.33 -5.04
N ALA A 154 -6.12 17.41 -3.71
CA ALA A 154 -4.89 16.90 -3.09
C ALA A 154 -4.74 15.39 -3.25
N TYR A 155 -5.83 14.64 -3.18
CA TYR A 155 -5.83 13.20 -3.38
C TYR A 155 -5.44 12.84 -4.82
N SER A 156 -6.13 13.39 -5.82
CA SER A 156 -5.85 13.11 -7.24
C SER A 156 -4.41 13.49 -7.60
N ALA A 157 -3.95 14.66 -7.19
CA ALA A 157 -2.57 15.11 -7.42
C ALA A 157 -1.55 14.16 -6.75
N SER A 158 -1.80 13.71 -5.52
CA SER A 158 -0.89 12.78 -4.83
C SER A 158 -0.84 11.42 -5.53
N LYS A 159 -1.96 10.91 -6.04
CA LYS A 159 -2.02 9.64 -6.77
C LYS A 159 -1.42 9.74 -8.19
N ALA A 160 -1.58 10.88 -8.86
CA ALA A 160 -0.86 11.17 -10.10
C ALA A 160 0.66 11.16 -9.89
N GLY A 161 1.14 11.75 -8.79
CA GLY A 161 2.54 11.69 -8.39
C GLY A 161 3.04 10.25 -8.17
N VAL A 162 2.23 9.38 -7.53
CA VAL A 162 2.58 7.96 -7.35
C VAL A 162 2.63 7.22 -8.68
N SER A 163 1.71 7.51 -9.63
CA SER A 163 1.75 6.91 -10.97
C SER A 163 3.02 7.32 -11.73
N ALA A 164 3.33 8.61 -11.75
CA ALA A 164 4.55 9.12 -12.38
C ALA A 164 5.83 8.54 -11.74
N LEU A 165 5.85 8.39 -10.40
CA LEU A 165 6.95 7.73 -9.70
C LEU A 165 7.10 6.27 -10.16
N GLY A 166 6.00 5.53 -10.29
CA GLY A 166 6.02 4.14 -10.76
C GLY A 166 6.54 4.00 -12.19
N GLU A 167 6.14 4.91 -13.09
CA GLU A 167 6.65 4.96 -14.47
C GLU A 167 8.15 5.26 -14.51
N ALA A 168 8.59 6.26 -13.75
CA ALA A 168 10.01 6.62 -13.66
C ALA A 168 10.87 5.48 -13.12
N LEU A 169 10.41 4.81 -12.04
CA LEU A 169 11.11 3.66 -11.47
C LEU A 169 11.13 2.46 -12.43
N THR A 170 10.07 2.24 -13.22
CA THR A 170 10.06 1.21 -14.26
C THR A 170 11.13 1.48 -15.32
N ALA A 171 11.28 2.73 -15.75
CA ALA A 171 12.32 3.12 -16.70
C ALA A 171 13.72 3.01 -16.10
N GLU A 172 13.92 3.45 -14.85
CA GLU A 172 15.21 3.37 -14.15
C GLU A 172 15.68 1.92 -13.98
N LEU A 173 14.76 1.00 -13.72
CA LEU A 173 15.05 -0.40 -13.37
C LEU A 173 14.96 -1.37 -14.55
N VAL A 174 14.80 -0.89 -15.79
CA VAL A 174 14.59 -1.72 -17.00
C VAL A 174 15.68 -2.79 -17.21
N LYS A 175 16.90 -2.54 -16.77
CA LYS A 175 18.03 -3.50 -16.86
C LYS A 175 18.33 -4.20 -15.52
N SER A 176 17.44 -4.07 -14.55
CA SER A 176 17.56 -4.64 -13.21
C SER A 176 16.67 -5.88 -13.07
N PRO A 177 17.03 -6.85 -12.22
CA PRO A 177 16.13 -7.97 -11.89
C PRO A 177 14.99 -7.56 -10.94
N ILE A 178 14.81 -6.26 -10.69
CA ILE A 178 13.74 -5.71 -9.85
C ILE A 178 12.57 -5.30 -10.73
N ALA A 179 11.39 -5.84 -10.45
CA ALA A 179 10.15 -5.49 -11.15
C ALA A 179 9.42 -4.35 -10.45
N VAL A 180 8.73 -3.52 -11.22
CA VAL A 180 7.83 -2.47 -10.71
C VAL A 180 6.44 -2.66 -11.32
N THR A 181 5.39 -2.51 -10.53
CA THR A 181 3.99 -2.50 -10.99
C THR A 181 3.25 -1.35 -10.32
N THR A 182 2.53 -0.56 -11.09
CA THR A 182 1.61 0.45 -10.56
C THR A 182 0.17 -0.02 -10.76
N LEU A 183 -0.57 -0.12 -9.67
CA LEU A 183 -1.99 -0.48 -9.68
C LEU A 183 -2.84 0.80 -9.65
N LEU A 184 -3.87 0.87 -10.47
CA LEU A 184 -4.83 1.98 -10.52
C LEU A 184 -6.23 1.47 -10.15
N PRO A 185 -6.49 1.19 -8.85
CA PRO A 185 -7.80 0.74 -8.43
C PRO A 185 -8.88 1.74 -8.78
N GLY A 186 -10.05 1.23 -9.19
CA GLY A 186 -11.27 2.00 -9.34
C GLY A 186 -11.91 2.36 -8.01
N TYR A 187 -13.19 2.67 -8.04
CA TYR A 187 -13.99 2.85 -6.83
C TYR A 187 -14.20 1.49 -6.17
N ILE A 188 -13.63 1.31 -4.98
CA ILE A 188 -13.77 0.10 -4.17
C ILE A 188 -14.37 0.49 -2.83
N ALA A 189 -15.37 -0.27 -2.37
CA ALA A 189 -16.01 -0.05 -1.08
C ALA A 189 -15.02 -0.34 0.06
N THR A 190 -14.48 0.70 0.66
CA THR A 190 -13.54 0.62 1.79
C THR A 190 -13.91 1.62 2.88
N GLU A 191 -13.31 1.52 4.07
CA GLU A 191 -13.45 2.56 5.11
C GLU A 191 -13.05 3.96 4.59
N MET A 192 -12.16 4.02 3.59
CA MET A 192 -11.69 5.27 3.00
C MET A 192 -12.74 5.91 2.07
N SER A 193 -13.57 5.12 1.39
CA SER A 193 -14.62 5.61 0.48
C SER A 193 -15.92 6.01 1.19
N GLY A 194 -16.00 5.84 2.53
CA GLY A 194 -17.21 6.06 3.31
C GLY A 194 -18.09 4.79 3.36
N LYS A 195 -19.07 4.78 4.28
CA LYS A 195 -20.03 3.67 4.36
C LYS A 195 -20.78 3.58 3.02
N ALA A 196 -20.81 2.40 2.45
CA ALA A 196 -21.60 2.08 1.27
C ALA A 196 -23.09 2.45 1.51
N GLY A 197 -23.46 3.65 1.16
CA GLY A 197 -24.82 4.19 1.26
C GLY A 197 -25.34 4.71 -0.07
N ASP A 198 -24.44 5.01 -1.01
CA ASP A 198 -24.80 5.33 -2.37
C ASP A 198 -24.40 4.14 -3.25
N SER A 199 -25.41 3.43 -3.74
CA SER A 199 -25.29 2.40 -4.78
C SER A 199 -24.90 3.06 -6.10
N ASP A 200 -23.65 3.53 -6.19
CA ASP A 200 -23.09 3.93 -7.46
C ASP A 200 -22.71 2.65 -8.21
N SER A 201 -23.32 2.43 -9.35
CA SER A 201 -23.13 1.24 -10.21
C SER A 201 -21.66 1.02 -10.65
N MET A 202 -20.76 1.94 -10.31
CA MET A 202 -19.33 1.90 -10.60
C MET A 202 -18.45 1.49 -9.40
N THR A 203 -19.03 1.16 -8.24
CA THR A 203 -18.25 0.77 -7.06
C THR A 203 -18.12 -0.74 -6.97
N ALA A 204 -16.91 -1.26 -7.12
CA ALA A 204 -16.62 -2.68 -6.92
C ALA A 204 -16.55 -3.04 -5.42
N SER A 205 -16.87 -4.27 -5.07
CA SER A 205 -16.60 -4.81 -3.74
C SER A 205 -15.10 -4.93 -3.48
N LEU A 206 -14.69 -5.04 -2.21
CA LEU A 206 -13.29 -5.29 -1.85
C LEU A 206 -12.77 -6.58 -2.49
N ASP A 207 -13.62 -7.62 -2.54
CA ASP A 207 -13.29 -8.90 -3.13
C ASP A 207 -12.97 -8.80 -4.63
N GLU A 208 -13.83 -8.13 -5.40
CA GLU A 208 -13.62 -7.89 -6.83
C GLU A 208 -12.39 -7.03 -7.09
N GLY A 209 -12.22 -5.96 -6.30
CA GLY A 209 -11.08 -5.05 -6.45
C GLY A 209 -9.73 -5.73 -6.22
N VAL A 210 -9.61 -6.58 -5.19
CA VAL A 210 -8.36 -7.30 -4.90
C VAL A 210 -8.16 -8.48 -5.85
N THR A 211 -9.21 -9.12 -6.34
CA THR A 211 -9.10 -10.17 -7.38
C THR A 211 -8.42 -9.64 -8.64
N ALA A 212 -8.77 -8.42 -9.06
CA ALA A 212 -8.17 -7.79 -10.24
C ALA A 212 -6.69 -7.39 -10.05
N MET A 213 -6.19 -7.34 -8.81
CA MET A 213 -4.81 -6.96 -8.47
C MET A 213 -3.88 -8.16 -8.24
N GLY A 214 -4.39 -9.37 -8.16
CA GLY A 214 -3.66 -10.63 -7.87
C GLY A 214 -3.16 -11.33 -9.07
#